data_390cb652e2e5d150c615fee54fdf59c0
#
_entry.id   390cb652e2e5d150c615fee54fdf59c0
#
_cell.length_a   1.000
_cell.length_b   1.000
_cell.length_c   1.000
_cell.angle_alpha   90.00
_cell.angle_beta   90.00
_cell.angle_gamma   90.00
#
_symmetry.space_group_name_H-M   'P 1'
#
loop_
_entity.id
_entity.type
_entity.pdbx_description
1 polymer ?
#
loop_
_entity_poly.entity_id
_entity_poly.type
_entity_poly.pdbx_seq_one_letter_code
_entity_poly.pdbx_strand_id
1 'polypeptide(L)'
;MFIYKRRFVYAFCAVPLLLSGIVASAQKTTQKNGVERVVDKDLPYPSNQQPNIIFFLVDDMGWQDTSVPFWDSTTAQNGKFRTPNMARFAATSTKFTNAYANSICTPSRVSLMTGMAAGRHRVTNWTMFKDQGVDAKDSVMKAPDWNVNGLSSIPGDRHSVYATPLPELLRQNGYYTIQCGKAHFGAYQTPGANPLNIGFVKNIGGSAAGNPASYLAESDFGYDPNHFNVRADIPNMQQYWGTHSFLTEDLTLEAKKALDTAQLLHQPFFLYMAHYAVHLPYNADQRFVQKYLDEGYTRPEAAYCALIEGMDKSLGDLLDYLKEKGLEQNTIVVFMSDNGGFSHAPREGKDNSQNYPLRNGKGALYEGGIREPMMVRWPGVTKAGSTSDQPVIIQDFYPTLLSMAGIKNYHTVQKIDGKSMVPYLKDPTKKNDQRELVWNFPNGWVGGPNSQDCSWTCAIRKGNWKLIYFEKYGRLELYNLKQDIKEQHNLAAARPELTRKLARRLTRQLKRQHAQMSIVKSTGKAAPYPDAL
;
A
#
# COMPACT_ATOMS: atom_id res chain seq x y z
N MET A 1 35.80 -2.87 -64.60
CA MET A 1 35.13 -2.94 -65.93
C MET A 1 33.64 -2.79 -65.68
N PHE A 2 33.13 -1.74 -66.29
CA PHE A 2 31.73 -1.30 -66.34
C PHE A 2 30.99 -0.85 -65.12
N ILE A 3 30.98 0.46 -64.97
CA ILE A 3 30.12 1.39 -64.22
C ILE A 3 28.73 1.43 -64.92
N TYR A 4 27.65 1.40 -64.11
CA TYR A 4 26.37 1.96 -64.52
C TYR A 4 25.80 2.88 -63.46
N LYS A 5 25.94 4.19 -63.69
CA LYS A 5 25.21 5.27 -62.98
C LYS A 5 23.79 5.31 -63.56
N ARG A 6 22.76 5.23 -62.73
CA ARG A 6 21.41 5.71 -63.05
C ARG A 6 21.09 6.95 -62.24
N ARG A 7 20.95 8.07 -62.95
CA ARG A 7 20.37 9.30 -62.43
C ARG A 7 18.85 9.13 -62.35
N PHE A 8 18.22 9.46 -61.21
CA PHE A 8 16.79 9.71 -61.15
C PHE A 8 16.57 11.23 -61.07
N VAL A 9 15.75 11.71 -62.02
CA VAL A 9 15.29 13.10 -62.14
C VAL A 9 14.09 13.25 -61.20
N TYR A 10 14.15 14.20 -60.28
CA TYR A 10 12.99 14.61 -59.51
C TYR A 10 12.20 15.66 -60.29
N ALA A 11 10.95 15.31 -60.64
CA ALA A 11 9.97 16.25 -61.11
C ALA A 11 9.26 16.91 -59.95
N PHE A 12 9.40 18.22 -59.78
CA PHE A 12 8.63 19.04 -58.86
C PHE A 12 7.22 19.23 -59.45
N CYS A 13 6.19 18.62 -58.82
CA CYS A 13 4.80 19.05 -58.98
C CYS A 13 4.44 19.96 -57.83
N ALA A 14 4.29 21.24 -58.11
CA ALA A 14 3.71 22.22 -57.20
C ALA A 14 2.18 22.00 -57.14
N VAL A 15 1.67 21.70 -55.94
CA VAL A 15 0.23 21.69 -55.68
C VAL A 15 -0.07 22.91 -54.77
N PRO A 16 -1.02 23.77 -55.13
CA PRO A 16 -1.35 24.94 -54.32
C PRO A 16 -2.09 24.53 -53.05
N LEU A 17 -1.59 24.98 -51.92
CA LEU A 17 -2.29 24.89 -50.61
C LEU A 17 -3.52 25.81 -50.65
N LEU A 18 -4.69 25.21 -50.77
CA LEU A 18 -5.95 25.82 -50.32
C LEU A 18 -6.08 25.66 -48.83
N LEU A 19 -5.85 26.73 -48.06
CA LEU A 19 -6.22 26.85 -46.68
C LEU A 19 -7.75 26.94 -46.60
N SER A 20 -8.42 25.81 -46.46
CA SER A 20 -9.79 25.77 -45.95
C SER A 20 -9.71 25.57 -44.43
N GLY A 21 -10.03 26.61 -43.69
CA GLY A 21 -10.17 26.57 -42.22
C GLY A 21 -11.28 25.60 -41.83
N ILE A 22 -10.89 24.43 -41.35
CA ILE A 22 -11.80 23.59 -40.58
C ILE A 22 -11.67 24.03 -39.13
N VAL A 23 -12.59 24.90 -38.73
CA VAL A 23 -12.90 25.10 -37.31
C VAL A 23 -13.53 23.80 -36.85
N ALA A 24 -12.73 22.92 -36.24
CA ALA A 24 -13.24 21.77 -35.55
C ALA A 24 -13.97 22.30 -34.29
N SER A 25 -15.29 22.47 -34.38
CA SER A 25 -16.14 22.60 -33.23
C SER A 25 -16.00 21.31 -32.44
N ALA A 26 -15.31 21.39 -31.30
CA ALA A 26 -15.32 20.33 -30.31
C ALA A 26 -16.77 20.16 -29.84
N GLN A 27 -17.51 19.28 -30.50
CA GLN A 27 -18.76 18.76 -29.95
C GLN A 27 -18.41 18.10 -28.64
N LYS A 28 -18.87 18.72 -27.54
CA LYS A 28 -19.00 18.08 -26.23
C LYS A 28 -19.90 16.85 -26.40
N THR A 29 -19.32 15.71 -26.70
CA THR A 29 -19.98 14.44 -26.47
C THR A 29 -20.03 14.22 -24.98
N THR A 30 -21.09 14.71 -24.35
CA THR A 30 -21.53 14.23 -23.06
C THR A 30 -21.93 12.78 -23.23
N GLN A 31 -20.99 11.87 -23.02
CA GLN A 31 -21.35 10.49 -22.76
C GLN A 31 -22.17 10.46 -21.48
N LYS A 32 -23.47 10.26 -21.64
CA LYS A 32 -24.41 9.89 -20.57
C LYS A 32 -24.11 8.48 -20.10
N ASN A 33 -23.04 8.30 -19.35
CA ASN A 33 -22.92 7.21 -18.40
C ASN A 33 -23.42 7.79 -17.06
N GLY A 34 -24.59 7.30 -16.61
CA GLY A 34 -25.38 7.87 -15.53
C GLY A 34 -24.75 7.81 -14.14
N VAL A 35 -23.63 8.49 -13.96
CA VAL A 35 -23.10 8.83 -12.65
C VAL A 35 -23.48 10.27 -12.38
N GLU A 36 -24.62 10.48 -11.72
CA GLU A 36 -24.97 11.79 -11.19
C GLU A 36 -23.91 12.19 -10.16
N ARG A 37 -23.19 13.30 -10.43
CA ARG A 37 -22.34 13.94 -9.44
C ARG A 37 -23.23 14.57 -8.37
N VAL A 38 -23.45 13.86 -7.29
CA VAL A 38 -24.05 14.46 -6.10
C VAL A 38 -22.94 15.26 -5.41
N VAL A 39 -22.97 16.57 -5.60
CA VAL A 39 -22.11 17.50 -4.88
C VAL A 39 -22.52 17.46 -3.40
N ASP A 40 -21.60 17.02 -2.54
CA ASP A 40 -21.81 17.09 -1.11
C ASP A 40 -21.66 18.54 -0.68
N LYS A 41 -22.78 19.18 -0.32
CA LYS A 41 -22.79 20.57 0.14
C LYS A 41 -21.96 20.79 1.41
N ASP A 42 -21.59 19.70 2.08
CA ASP A 42 -20.77 19.69 3.30
C ASP A 42 -19.27 19.54 3.03
N LEU A 43 -18.84 19.46 1.76
CA LEU A 43 -17.42 19.45 1.43
C LEU A 43 -16.87 20.89 1.34
N PRO A 44 -15.65 21.15 1.83
CA PRO A 44 -15.06 22.50 1.90
C PRO A 44 -14.65 23.06 0.52
N TYR A 45 -14.90 22.33 -0.55
CA TYR A 45 -14.52 22.73 -1.91
C TYR A 45 -15.68 23.37 -2.66
N PRO A 46 -15.43 24.40 -3.50
CA PRO A 46 -16.42 24.87 -4.45
C PRO A 46 -16.95 23.70 -5.28
N SER A 47 -18.23 23.71 -5.59
CA SER A 47 -18.96 22.61 -6.25
C SER A 47 -18.40 22.12 -7.59
N ASN A 48 -17.40 22.80 -8.15
CA ASN A 48 -16.72 22.53 -9.43
C ASN A 48 -15.24 22.13 -9.28
N GLN A 49 -14.66 22.09 -8.07
CA GLN A 49 -13.27 21.70 -7.85
C GLN A 49 -13.19 20.40 -7.05
N GLN A 50 -12.74 19.33 -7.70
CA GLN A 50 -12.37 18.10 -7.03
C GLN A 50 -10.98 18.28 -6.38
N PRO A 51 -10.75 17.78 -5.13
CA PRO A 51 -9.45 17.88 -4.50
C PRO A 51 -8.42 17.00 -5.21
N ASN A 52 -7.18 17.44 -5.24
CA ASN A 52 -6.06 16.56 -5.53
C ASN A 52 -5.87 15.57 -4.37
N ILE A 53 -5.30 14.40 -4.67
CA ILE A 53 -5.06 13.36 -3.67
C ILE A 53 -3.63 12.84 -3.83
N ILE A 54 -2.86 12.86 -2.74
CA ILE A 54 -1.59 12.13 -2.62
C ILE A 54 -1.81 11.03 -1.58
N PHE A 55 -1.64 9.78 -2.00
CA PHE A 55 -1.56 8.63 -1.12
C PHE A 55 -0.11 8.19 -1.03
N PHE A 56 0.57 8.60 0.05
CA PHE A 56 1.97 8.30 0.32
C PHE A 56 2.05 7.00 1.12
N LEU A 57 2.44 5.91 0.47
CA LEU A 57 2.56 4.59 1.05
C LEU A 57 4.02 4.19 1.18
N VAL A 58 4.41 3.78 2.38
CA VAL A 58 5.75 3.29 2.69
C VAL A 58 5.72 1.77 2.78
N ASP A 59 6.81 1.11 2.39
CA ASP A 59 6.92 -0.35 2.38
C ASP A 59 7.70 -0.82 3.62
N ASP A 60 7.13 -1.73 4.41
CA ASP A 60 7.77 -2.35 5.59
C ASP A 60 8.17 -1.37 6.71
N MET A 61 7.49 -0.25 6.89
CA MET A 61 7.78 0.70 7.96
C MET A 61 7.06 0.32 9.26
N GLY A 62 7.82 0.10 10.32
CA GLY A 62 7.25 -0.20 11.64
C GLY A 62 6.48 0.98 12.25
N TRP A 63 5.52 0.67 13.12
CA TRP A 63 4.60 1.63 13.75
C TRP A 63 5.29 2.80 14.45
N GLN A 64 6.50 2.58 15.02
CA GLN A 64 7.29 3.59 15.72
C GLN A 64 8.61 3.92 15.00
N ASP A 65 8.78 3.54 13.75
CA ASP A 65 10.00 3.83 12.97
C ASP A 65 10.01 5.29 12.47
N THR A 66 9.73 6.23 13.38
CA THR A 66 9.57 7.67 13.12
C THR A 66 9.82 8.46 14.40
N SER A 67 10.17 9.74 14.28
CA SER A 67 10.23 10.66 15.43
C SER A 67 8.84 11.05 15.97
N VAL A 68 7.77 10.76 15.23
CA VAL A 68 6.39 11.01 15.66
C VAL A 68 5.86 9.82 16.46
N PRO A 69 5.58 9.94 17.77
CA PRO A 69 5.05 8.83 18.53
C PRO A 69 3.61 8.52 18.14
N PHE A 70 3.35 7.26 17.80
CA PHE A 70 2.00 6.72 17.56
C PHE A 70 1.43 6.01 18.79
N TRP A 71 2.26 5.76 19.79
CA TRP A 71 1.86 5.31 21.12
C TRP A 71 1.70 6.50 22.07
N ASP A 72 1.10 6.27 23.24
CA ASP A 72 0.98 7.25 24.33
C ASP A 72 2.32 7.48 25.07
N SER A 73 3.33 6.64 24.81
CA SER A 73 4.69 6.76 25.33
C SER A 73 5.70 6.84 24.18
N THR A 74 6.69 7.70 24.33
CA THR A 74 7.85 7.77 23.43
C THR A 74 8.73 6.53 23.62
N THR A 75 9.16 5.92 22.53
CA THR A 75 10.05 4.75 22.52
C THR A 75 11.46 5.11 22.08
N ALA A 76 12.43 4.20 22.28
CA ALA A 76 13.78 4.37 21.76
C ALA A 76 13.80 4.53 20.24
N GLN A 77 12.84 3.92 19.50
CA GLN A 77 12.71 4.08 18.06
C GLN A 77 12.42 5.53 17.68
N ASN A 78 11.52 6.21 18.42
CA ASN A 78 11.21 7.62 18.16
C ASN A 78 12.42 8.56 18.35
N GLY A 79 13.35 8.20 19.22
CA GLY A 79 14.62 8.95 19.42
C GLY A 79 15.67 8.65 18.35
N LYS A 80 15.61 7.45 17.73
CA LYS A 80 16.56 7.00 16.72
C LYS A 80 16.30 7.63 15.34
N PHE A 81 15.04 7.56 14.88
CA PHE A 81 14.68 7.95 13.52
C PHE A 81 14.49 9.47 13.39
N ARG A 82 15.13 10.05 12.39
CA ARG A 82 15.07 11.48 12.08
C ARG A 82 14.06 11.73 10.98
N THR A 83 12.82 12.08 11.38
CA THR A 83 11.73 12.31 10.45
C THR A 83 11.06 13.68 10.68
N PRO A 84 11.78 14.80 10.46
CA PRO A 84 11.26 16.15 10.69
C PRO A 84 10.06 16.49 9.79
N ASN A 85 9.99 15.93 8.58
CA ASN A 85 8.89 16.18 7.65
C ASN A 85 7.61 15.44 8.07
N MET A 86 7.73 14.21 8.59
CA MET A 86 6.61 13.54 9.25
C MET A 86 6.12 14.32 10.46
N ALA A 87 7.03 14.91 11.26
CA ALA A 87 6.66 15.72 12.42
C ALA A 87 5.87 16.97 12.00
N ARG A 88 6.34 17.72 10.98
CA ARG A 88 5.59 18.87 10.45
C ARG A 88 4.28 18.46 9.79
N PHE A 89 4.22 17.30 9.14
CA PHE A 89 2.99 16.77 8.57
C PHE A 89 1.98 16.36 9.67
N ALA A 90 2.43 15.71 10.74
CA ALA A 90 1.60 15.37 11.91
C ALA A 90 0.96 16.61 12.55
N ALA A 91 1.71 17.73 12.62
CA ALA A 91 1.21 18.99 13.18
C ALA A 91 0.02 19.57 12.40
N THR A 92 -0.15 19.21 11.12
CA THR A 92 -1.24 19.69 10.24
C THR A 92 -2.28 18.61 9.90
N SER A 93 -2.14 17.41 10.45
CA SER A 93 -2.93 16.22 10.11
C SER A 93 -3.73 15.69 11.30
N THR A 94 -4.63 14.75 11.04
CA THR A 94 -5.16 13.82 12.04
C THR A 94 -4.33 12.55 12.02
N LYS A 95 -3.72 12.19 13.16
CA LYS A 95 -2.97 10.96 13.39
C LYS A 95 -3.90 9.84 13.85
N PHE A 96 -3.77 8.64 13.28
CA PHE A 96 -4.51 7.45 13.70
C PHE A 96 -3.58 6.47 14.42
N THR A 97 -3.85 6.22 15.69
CA THR A 97 -3.03 5.32 16.53
C THR A 97 -3.43 3.86 16.39
N ASN A 98 -4.59 3.58 15.82
CA ASN A 98 -5.16 2.25 15.58
C ASN A 98 -5.45 2.03 14.08
N ALA A 99 -4.51 2.38 13.23
CA ALA A 99 -4.58 2.06 11.80
C ALA A 99 -3.97 0.70 11.52
N TYR A 100 -4.58 -0.05 10.60
CA TYR A 100 -4.20 -1.42 10.27
C TYR A 100 -4.06 -1.63 8.77
N ALA A 101 -3.18 -2.57 8.41
CA ALA A 101 -3.09 -3.16 7.08
C ALA A 101 -3.18 -4.69 7.16
N ASN A 102 -2.96 -5.40 6.05
CA ASN A 102 -2.65 -6.83 6.12
C ASN A 102 -1.19 -7.01 6.55
N SER A 103 -0.82 -8.22 6.92
CA SER A 103 0.55 -8.49 7.41
C SER A 103 1.61 -8.55 6.31
N ILE A 104 1.23 -8.38 5.03
CA ILE A 104 2.10 -8.53 3.85
C ILE A 104 1.67 -7.55 2.76
N CYS A 105 2.65 -7.12 1.94
CA CYS A 105 2.51 -6.07 0.94
C CYS A 105 1.42 -6.33 -0.12
N THR A 106 1.46 -7.44 -0.90
CA THR A 106 0.47 -7.64 -1.97
C THR A 106 -0.97 -7.69 -1.44
N PRO A 107 -1.31 -8.44 -0.36
CA PRO A 107 -2.64 -8.39 0.24
C PRO A 107 -3.11 -6.99 0.62
N SER A 108 -2.22 -6.17 1.21
CA SER A 108 -2.54 -4.79 1.59
C SER A 108 -2.81 -3.90 0.38
N ARG A 109 -1.95 -3.99 -0.64
CA ARG A 109 -2.07 -3.18 -1.86
C ARG A 109 -3.30 -3.56 -2.68
N VAL A 110 -3.62 -4.86 -2.78
CA VAL A 110 -4.87 -5.33 -3.42
C VAL A 110 -6.09 -4.92 -2.60
N SER A 111 -6.05 -5.00 -1.26
CA SER A 111 -7.13 -4.50 -0.39
C SER A 111 -7.39 -3.01 -0.58
N LEU A 112 -6.33 -2.18 -0.66
CA LEU A 112 -6.43 -0.75 -0.94
C LEU A 112 -7.10 -0.48 -2.30
N MET A 113 -6.65 -1.17 -3.35
CA MET A 113 -7.12 -0.96 -4.72
C MET A 113 -8.52 -1.49 -4.98
N THR A 114 -9.04 -2.40 -4.16
CA THR A 114 -10.34 -3.08 -4.40
C THR A 114 -11.39 -2.82 -3.33
N GLY A 115 -11.00 -2.32 -2.16
CA GLY A 115 -11.88 -2.19 -0.99
C GLY A 115 -12.30 -3.51 -0.37
N MET A 116 -11.74 -4.65 -0.83
CA MET A 116 -12.02 -5.98 -0.31
C MET A 116 -11.07 -6.36 0.82
N ALA A 117 -11.57 -7.14 1.78
CA ALA A 117 -10.72 -7.81 2.75
C ALA A 117 -9.90 -8.94 2.08
N ALA A 118 -8.70 -9.25 2.62
CA ALA A 118 -7.81 -10.29 2.08
C ALA A 118 -8.50 -11.66 1.94
N GLY A 119 -9.33 -12.05 2.91
CA GLY A 119 -10.11 -13.27 2.83
C GLY A 119 -11.08 -13.31 1.65
N ARG A 120 -11.63 -12.17 1.20
CA ARG A 120 -12.52 -12.09 0.05
C ARG A 120 -11.79 -12.12 -1.28
N HIS A 121 -10.74 -11.28 -1.44
CA HIS A 121 -9.99 -11.24 -2.71
C HIS A 121 -9.04 -12.42 -2.87
N ARG A 122 -8.76 -13.18 -1.81
CA ARG A 122 -7.92 -14.39 -1.81
C ARG A 122 -6.50 -14.20 -2.35
N VAL A 123 -6.00 -12.99 -2.41
CA VAL A 123 -4.59 -12.69 -2.60
C VAL A 123 -4.02 -12.57 -1.20
N THR A 124 -3.70 -13.71 -0.59
CA THR A 124 -3.41 -13.80 0.84
C THR A 124 -1.92 -13.82 1.16
N ASN A 125 -1.05 -13.96 0.14
CA ASN A 125 0.39 -13.87 0.26
C ASN A 125 0.97 -12.93 -0.81
N TRP A 126 2.28 -12.64 -0.78
CA TRP A 126 2.92 -11.84 -1.82
C TRP A 126 3.03 -12.64 -3.14
N THR A 127 2.99 -11.91 -4.26
CA THR A 127 3.03 -12.49 -5.61
C THR A 127 4.39 -12.27 -6.25
N MET A 128 4.85 -13.16 -7.14
CA MET A 128 6.12 -12.99 -7.85
C MET A 128 6.04 -13.42 -9.31
N PHE A 129 5.79 -14.69 -9.58
CA PHE A 129 5.69 -15.24 -10.93
C PHE A 129 4.29 -15.80 -11.17
N LYS A 130 3.83 -15.70 -12.42
CA LYS A 130 2.55 -16.22 -12.85
C LYS A 130 2.37 -17.69 -12.47
N ASP A 131 1.20 -18.01 -11.90
CA ASP A 131 0.78 -19.35 -11.48
C ASP A 131 1.71 -20.03 -10.45
N GLN A 132 2.52 -19.26 -9.70
CA GLN A 132 3.45 -19.77 -8.71
C GLN A 132 3.17 -19.17 -7.32
N GLY A 133 2.86 -20.02 -6.37
CA GLY A 133 2.78 -19.63 -4.94
C GLY A 133 4.16 -19.55 -4.31
N VAL A 134 4.28 -18.66 -3.32
CA VAL A 134 5.53 -18.39 -2.59
C VAL A 134 5.52 -18.96 -1.16
N ASP A 135 4.58 -19.85 -0.87
CA ASP A 135 4.35 -20.38 0.46
C ASP A 135 5.51 -21.24 0.96
N ALA A 136 5.89 -21.04 2.23
CA ALA A 136 6.84 -21.90 2.91
C ALA A 136 6.34 -23.36 2.93
N LYS A 137 7.26 -24.29 2.73
CA LYS A 137 6.96 -25.72 2.90
C LYS A 137 6.74 -26.03 4.38
N ASP A 138 5.68 -26.77 4.68
CA ASP A 138 5.37 -27.26 6.02
C ASP A 138 5.02 -28.75 5.95
N SER A 139 5.33 -29.54 6.98
CA SER A 139 5.06 -30.98 7.00
C SER A 139 3.58 -31.31 7.21
N VAL A 140 2.83 -30.43 7.90
CA VAL A 140 1.45 -30.67 8.33
C VAL A 140 0.45 -29.89 7.47
N MET A 141 0.77 -28.65 7.12
CA MET A 141 -0.13 -27.73 6.43
C MET A 141 0.32 -27.43 5.00
N LYS A 142 -0.61 -27.01 4.17
CA LYS A 142 -0.34 -26.36 2.89
C LYS A 142 -1.35 -25.22 2.66
N ALA A 143 -0.95 -24.21 1.88
CA ALA A 143 -1.84 -23.15 1.47
C ALA A 143 -3.03 -23.69 0.66
N PRO A 144 -4.20 -23.05 0.74
CA PRO A 144 -5.31 -23.31 -0.19
C PRO A 144 -4.95 -22.83 -1.60
N ASP A 145 -5.84 -23.05 -2.56
CA ASP A 145 -5.70 -22.49 -3.91
C ASP A 145 -6.09 -21.00 -3.87
N TRP A 146 -5.10 -20.15 -3.59
CA TRP A 146 -5.27 -18.69 -3.49
C TRP A 146 -4.91 -17.99 -4.82
N ASN A 147 -5.28 -16.72 -4.97
CA ASN A 147 -5.09 -15.95 -6.19
C ASN A 147 -3.63 -15.47 -6.34
N VAL A 148 -2.73 -16.40 -6.68
CA VAL A 148 -1.26 -16.19 -6.80
C VAL A 148 -0.89 -15.17 -7.88
N ASN A 149 -1.78 -14.90 -8.84
CA ASN A 149 -1.56 -13.94 -9.91
C ASN A 149 -1.96 -12.49 -9.52
N GLY A 150 -2.60 -12.32 -8.36
CA GLY A 150 -2.95 -11.00 -7.84
C GLY A 150 -4.21 -10.39 -8.45
N LEU A 151 -4.21 -9.06 -8.62
CA LEU A 151 -5.33 -8.29 -9.15
C LEU A 151 -5.37 -8.36 -10.68
N SER A 152 -6.56 -8.56 -11.23
CA SER A 152 -6.80 -8.46 -12.66
C SER A 152 -8.03 -7.60 -12.97
N SER A 153 -7.96 -6.82 -14.04
CA SER A 153 -9.09 -6.12 -14.65
C SER A 153 -9.80 -6.95 -15.73
N ILE A 154 -9.33 -8.18 -15.96
CA ILE A 154 -9.85 -9.10 -17.00
C ILE A 154 -10.77 -10.13 -16.33
N PRO A 155 -12.07 -10.22 -16.72
CA PRO A 155 -12.96 -11.23 -16.21
C PRO A 155 -12.46 -12.65 -16.53
N GLY A 156 -12.52 -13.57 -15.55
CA GLY A 156 -12.18 -14.98 -15.74
C GLY A 156 -10.68 -15.29 -15.81
N ASP A 157 -9.81 -14.30 -15.56
CA ASP A 157 -8.38 -14.52 -15.46
C ASP A 157 -8.06 -15.45 -14.28
N ARG A 158 -7.38 -16.59 -14.57
CA ARG A 158 -7.18 -17.67 -13.59
C ARG A 158 -6.24 -17.24 -12.48
N HIS A 159 -6.47 -17.74 -11.29
CA HIS A 159 -5.69 -17.46 -10.08
C HIS A 159 -5.50 -15.96 -9.80
N SER A 160 -6.46 -15.15 -10.27
CA SER A 160 -6.50 -13.70 -10.10
C SER A 160 -7.82 -13.28 -9.45
N VAL A 161 -7.84 -12.12 -8.82
CA VAL A 161 -9.07 -11.47 -8.39
C VAL A 161 -9.51 -10.45 -9.43
N TYR A 162 -10.69 -10.65 -10.01
CA TYR A 162 -11.33 -9.64 -10.86
C TYR A 162 -12.02 -8.59 -10.01
N ALA A 163 -11.70 -7.32 -10.24
CA ALA A 163 -12.28 -6.21 -9.51
C ALA A 163 -12.29 -4.92 -10.34
N THR A 164 -13.12 -3.95 -9.94
CA THR A 164 -13.07 -2.55 -10.38
C THR A 164 -12.09 -1.82 -9.47
N PRO A 165 -10.86 -1.46 -9.93
CA PRO A 165 -9.86 -0.84 -9.07
C PRO A 165 -10.18 0.62 -8.76
N LEU A 166 -9.71 1.12 -7.61
CA LEU A 166 -9.86 2.51 -7.19
C LEU A 166 -9.36 3.54 -8.25
N PRO A 167 -8.16 3.37 -8.84
CA PRO A 167 -7.66 4.31 -9.85
C PRO A 167 -8.57 4.38 -11.08
N GLU A 168 -9.18 3.28 -11.49
CA GLU A 168 -10.12 3.26 -12.61
C GLU A 168 -11.34 4.13 -12.36
N LEU A 169 -11.94 4.04 -11.16
CA LEU A 169 -13.08 4.90 -10.80
C LEU A 169 -12.68 6.38 -10.70
N LEU A 170 -11.50 6.69 -10.16
CA LEU A 170 -10.98 8.06 -10.13
C LEU A 170 -10.74 8.58 -11.54
N ARG A 171 -10.11 7.79 -12.43
CA ARG A 171 -9.88 8.14 -13.83
C ARG A 171 -11.19 8.41 -14.58
N GLN A 172 -12.20 7.55 -14.42
CA GLN A 172 -13.54 7.74 -14.99
C GLN A 172 -14.22 9.03 -14.50
N ASN A 173 -13.80 9.54 -13.34
CA ASN A 173 -14.29 10.79 -12.78
C ASN A 173 -13.35 11.99 -13.00
N GLY A 174 -12.45 11.91 -13.99
CA GLY A 174 -11.65 13.02 -14.47
C GLY A 174 -10.29 13.21 -13.80
N TYR A 175 -9.87 12.30 -12.90
CA TYR A 175 -8.55 12.37 -12.28
C TYR A 175 -7.44 11.92 -13.25
N TYR A 176 -6.33 12.64 -13.23
CA TYR A 176 -5.05 12.15 -13.75
C TYR A 176 -4.42 11.22 -12.71
N THR A 177 -4.49 9.91 -12.97
CA THR A 177 -4.09 8.89 -12.01
C THR A 177 -2.64 8.46 -12.24
N ILE A 178 -1.80 8.64 -11.22
CA ILE A 178 -0.35 8.42 -11.27
C ILE A 178 0.03 7.32 -10.28
N GLN A 179 0.65 6.27 -10.78
CA GLN A 179 1.38 5.30 -9.96
C GLN A 179 2.86 5.66 -9.99
N CYS A 180 3.49 5.75 -8.79
CA CYS A 180 4.91 6.06 -8.65
C CYS A 180 5.54 5.16 -7.58
N GLY A 181 6.54 4.37 -7.96
CA GLY A 181 7.24 3.41 -7.13
C GLY A 181 6.64 2.01 -7.16
N LYS A 182 6.61 1.30 -6.03
CA LYS A 182 6.17 -0.09 -5.93
C LYS A 182 4.67 -0.25 -6.22
N ALA A 183 4.35 -1.01 -7.26
CA ALA A 183 2.99 -1.42 -7.56
C ALA A 183 2.61 -2.73 -6.84
N HIS A 184 3.21 -3.83 -7.24
CA HIS A 184 3.06 -5.15 -6.64
C HIS A 184 1.59 -5.57 -6.46
N PHE A 185 0.74 -5.28 -7.48
CA PHE A 185 -0.66 -5.67 -7.49
C PHE A 185 -0.89 -7.07 -8.04
N GLY A 186 0.08 -7.61 -8.78
CA GLY A 186 0.04 -8.94 -9.38
C GLY A 186 1.41 -9.46 -9.75
N ALA A 187 1.45 -10.74 -10.09
CA ALA A 187 2.66 -11.46 -10.44
C ALA A 187 3.22 -11.05 -11.83
N TYR A 188 4.50 -11.26 -12.05
CA TYR A 188 5.12 -11.06 -13.37
C TYR A 188 4.37 -11.85 -14.45
N GLN A 189 4.18 -11.25 -15.63
CA GLN A 189 3.40 -11.79 -16.75
C GLN A 189 1.89 -11.93 -16.49
N THR A 190 1.35 -11.17 -15.53
CA THR A 190 -0.11 -11.07 -15.31
C THR A 190 -0.59 -9.64 -15.53
N PRO A 191 -1.91 -9.41 -15.74
CA PRO A 191 -2.43 -8.06 -15.92
C PRO A 191 -2.08 -7.08 -14.81
N GLY A 192 -2.12 -7.54 -13.54
CA GLY A 192 -1.79 -6.72 -12.36
C GLY A 192 -0.32 -6.33 -12.23
N ALA A 193 0.59 -6.92 -13.03
CA ALA A 193 1.99 -6.51 -13.08
C ALA A 193 2.17 -5.10 -13.67
N ASN A 194 1.25 -4.68 -14.55
CA ASN A 194 1.29 -3.35 -15.14
C ASN A 194 0.19 -2.46 -14.58
N PRO A 195 0.52 -1.40 -13.82
CA PRO A 195 -0.45 -0.47 -13.24
C PRO A 195 -1.39 0.20 -14.25
N LEU A 196 -0.97 0.36 -15.50
CA LEU A 196 -1.82 0.92 -16.55
C LEU A 196 -3.07 0.07 -16.81
N ASN A 197 -3.00 -1.24 -16.58
CA ASN A 197 -4.13 -2.15 -16.74
C ASN A 197 -5.19 -2.02 -15.63
N ILE A 198 -4.88 -1.34 -14.54
CA ILE A 198 -5.79 -1.18 -13.40
C ILE A 198 -6.26 0.28 -13.19
N GLY A 199 -6.14 1.11 -14.23
CA GLY A 199 -6.73 2.44 -14.26
C GLY A 199 -5.78 3.60 -13.95
N PHE A 200 -4.47 3.35 -13.78
CA PHE A 200 -3.49 4.43 -13.80
C PHE A 200 -3.21 4.87 -15.25
N VAL A 201 -3.04 6.18 -15.49
CA VAL A 201 -2.66 6.73 -16.79
C VAL A 201 -1.16 6.98 -16.90
N LYS A 202 -0.46 7.11 -15.77
CA LYS A 202 0.99 7.23 -15.71
C LYS A 202 1.56 6.18 -14.75
N ASN A 203 2.58 5.47 -15.22
CA ASN A 203 3.35 4.51 -14.40
C ASN A 203 4.82 4.95 -14.33
N ILE A 204 5.36 5.07 -13.12
CA ILE A 204 6.72 5.44 -12.80
C ILE A 204 7.29 4.38 -11.87
N GLY A 205 8.16 3.53 -12.36
CA GLY A 205 8.85 2.51 -11.55
C GLY A 205 7.97 1.36 -11.05
N GLY A 206 6.73 1.22 -11.50
CA GLY A 206 5.80 0.21 -10.97
C GLY A 206 5.70 -1.05 -11.81
N SER A 207 5.88 -2.22 -11.18
CA SER A 207 5.80 -3.53 -11.83
C SER A 207 5.36 -4.62 -10.83
N ALA A 208 5.64 -5.88 -11.17
CA ALA A 208 5.50 -7.03 -10.26
C ALA A 208 6.59 -7.06 -9.17
N ALA A 209 7.60 -6.19 -9.23
CA ALA A 209 8.68 -6.15 -8.25
C ALA A 209 8.14 -5.86 -6.84
N GLY A 210 8.33 -6.81 -5.92
CA GLY A 210 7.94 -6.65 -4.51
C GLY A 210 8.95 -5.87 -3.68
N ASN A 211 10.17 -5.71 -4.19
CA ASN A 211 11.26 -4.86 -3.68
C ASN A 211 12.21 -4.59 -4.84
N PRO A 212 13.04 -3.53 -4.79
CA PRO A 212 14.05 -3.32 -5.82
C PRO A 212 15.19 -4.32 -5.65
N ALA A 213 15.92 -4.63 -6.73
CA ALA A 213 17.17 -5.36 -6.61
C ALA A 213 18.27 -4.50 -5.98
N SER A 214 18.25 -3.20 -6.27
CA SER A 214 19.10 -2.16 -5.67
C SER A 214 18.37 -0.82 -5.65
N TYR A 215 18.67 0.01 -4.64
CA TYR A 215 18.26 1.43 -4.61
C TYR A 215 19.24 2.36 -5.32
N LEU A 216 20.41 1.84 -5.71
CA LEU A 216 21.50 2.62 -6.26
C LEU A 216 21.36 2.75 -7.78
N ALA A 217 21.24 3.98 -8.27
CA ALA A 217 21.18 4.26 -9.70
C ALA A 217 22.50 3.95 -10.43
N GLU A 218 23.63 4.02 -9.72
CA GLU A 218 24.96 3.63 -10.24
C GLU A 218 25.05 2.14 -10.59
N SER A 219 24.17 1.29 -10.04
CA SER A 219 24.03 -0.12 -10.38
C SER A 219 22.77 -0.40 -11.23
N ASP A 220 22.24 0.63 -11.93
CA ASP A 220 21.04 0.54 -12.77
C ASP A 220 19.82 -0.04 -12.02
N PHE A 221 19.72 0.23 -10.71
CA PHE A 221 18.75 -0.38 -9.78
C PHE A 221 18.81 -1.90 -9.75
N GLY A 222 19.97 -2.48 -10.12
CA GLY A 222 20.23 -3.93 -10.18
C GLY A 222 19.80 -4.57 -11.50
N TYR A 223 19.55 -3.80 -12.54
CA TYR A 223 19.29 -4.34 -13.88
C TYR A 223 20.57 -4.97 -14.46
N ASP A 224 20.41 -6.18 -15.02
CA ASP A 224 21.46 -6.89 -15.76
C ASP A 224 20.84 -7.43 -17.06
N PRO A 225 21.30 -7.00 -18.25
CA PRO A 225 20.76 -7.47 -19.52
C PRO A 225 20.95 -8.98 -19.76
N ASN A 226 21.91 -9.62 -19.07
CA ASN A 226 22.20 -11.03 -19.22
C ASN A 226 21.45 -11.94 -18.24
N HIS A 227 20.86 -11.35 -17.17
CA HIS A 227 20.19 -12.13 -16.12
C HIS A 227 18.86 -11.49 -15.73
N PHE A 228 17.75 -12.10 -16.14
CA PHE A 228 16.44 -11.64 -15.75
C PHE A 228 16.23 -11.69 -14.24
N ASN A 229 15.86 -10.54 -13.66
CA ASN A 229 15.50 -10.42 -12.26
C ASN A 229 14.24 -9.53 -12.14
N VAL A 230 13.11 -10.11 -11.72
CA VAL A 230 11.86 -9.37 -11.56
C VAL A 230 11.99 -8.18 -10.60
N ARG A 231 12.93 -8.22 -9.64
CA ARG A 231 13.18 -7.12 -8.69
C ARG A 231 13.91 -5.94 -9.33
N ALA A 232 14.59 -6.16 -10.45
CA ALA A 232 15.24 -5.13 -11.24
C ALA A 232 14.30 -4.50 -12.30
N ASP A 233 13.04 -4.98 -12.39
CA ASP A 233 12.02 -4.43 -13.27
C ASP A 233 11.42 -3.15 -12.67
N ILE A 234 12.17 -2.04 -12.80
CA ILE A 234 11.78 -0.69 -12.36
C ILE A 234 11.56 0.17 -13.61
N PRO A 235 10.41 0.03 -14.29
CA PRO A 235 10.17 0.63 -15.60
C PRO A 235 10.12 2.16 -15.55
N ASN A 236 10.53 2.80 -16.65
CA ASN A 236 10.51 4.26 -16.84
C ASN A 236 11.45 5.01 -15.86
N MET A 237 12.57 4.37 -15.46
CA MET A 237 13.60 4.97 -14.60
C MET A 237 15.01 4.91 -15.23
N GLN A 238 15.12 4.49 -16.49
CA GLN A 238 16.40 4.30 -17.20
C GLN A 238 17.24 5.59 -17.32
N GLN A 239 16.60 6.76 -17.31
CA GLN A 239 17.28 8.05 -17.37
C GLN A 239 18.19 8.34 -16.16
N TYR A 240 18.07 7.57 -15.07
CA TYR A 240 18.88 7.67 -13.87
C TYR A 240 20.03 6.65 -13.83
N TRP A 241 20.05 5.67 -14.71
CA TRP A 241 21.05 4.61 -14.74
C TRP A 241 22.46 5.17 -14.84
N GLY A 242 23.40 4.60 -14.11
CA GLY A 242 24.79 5.04 -14.03
C GLY A 242 25.01 6.36 -13.30
N THR A 243 23.98 7.02 -12.77
CA THR A 243 24.13 8.24 -11.96
C THR A 243 24.40 7.91 -10.50
N HIS A 244 24.78 8.89 -9.68
CA HIS A 244 24.96 8.74 -8.24
C HIS A 244 23.68 9.06 -7.44
N SER A 245 22.52 8.96 -8.08
CA SER A 245 21.22 9.19 -7.43
C SER A 245 20.72 7.96 -6.67
N PHE A 246 19.63 8.14 -5.94
CA PHE A 246 19.01 7.10 -5.12
C PHE A 246 17.54 6.95 -5.50
N LEU A 247 17.05 5.72 -5.66
CA LEU A 247 15.71 5.40 -6.18
C LEU A 247 14.60 6.20 -5.50
N THR A 248 14.65 6.39 -4.18
CA THR A 248 13.64 7.18 -3.44
C THR A 248 13.59 8.63 -3.89
N GLU A 249 14.75 9.25 -4.16
CA GLU A 249 14.86 10.61 -4.70
C GLU A 249 14.34 10.68 -6.14
N ASP A 250 14.78 9.75 -6.98
CA ASP A 250 14.44 9.72 -8.41
C ASP A 250 12.94 9.58 -8.63
N LEU A 251 12.29 8.69 -7.84
CA LEU A 251 10.83 8.55 -7.84
C LEU A 251 10.14 9.86 -7.43
N THR A 252 10.68 10.58 -6.45
CA THR A 252 10.12 11.86 -6.00
C THR A 252 10.21 12.93 -7.09
N LEU A 253 11.34 12.99 -7.79
CA LEU A 253 11.53 13.91 -8.92
C LEU A 253 10.56 13.61 -10.06
N GLU A 254 10.40 12.35 -10.43
CA GLU A 254 9.46 11.94 -11.48
C GLU A 254 8.00 12.16 -11.06
N ALA A 255 7.66 11.95 -9.80
CA ALA A 255 6.34 12.27 -9.27
C ALA A 255 6.01 13.75 -9.46
N LYS A 256 6.92 14.68 -9.11
CA LYS A 256 6.72 16.13 -9.31
C LYS A 256 6.49 16.48 -10.80
N LYS A 257 7.25 15.89 -11.73
CA LYS A 257 7.04 16.08 -13.19
C LYS A 257 5.67 15.60 -13.63
N ALA A 258 5.18 14.48 -13.08
CA ALA A 258 3.85 13.98 -13.38
C ALA A 258 2.74 14.88 -12.81
N LEU A 259 2.96 15.48 -11.63
CA LEU A 259 2.07 16.47 -11.06
C LEU A 259 2.02 17.76 -11.91
N ASP A 260 3.15 18.24 -12.42
CA ASP A 260 3.18 19.37 -13.39
C ASP A 260 2.36 19.04 -14.64
N THR A 261 2.45 17.80 -15.14
CA THR A 261 1.63 17.34 -16.29
C THR A 261 0.13 17.40 -15.97
N ALA A 262 -0.29 16.95 -14.80
CA ALA A 262 -1.70 17.01 -14.40
C ALA A 262 -2.22 18.46 -14.33
N GLN A 263 -1.40 19.41 -13.83
CA GLN A 263 -1.72 20.83 -13.80
C GLN A 263 -1.85 21.43 -15.22
N LEU A 264 -0.92 21.11 -16.12
CA LEU A 264 -1.00 21.53 -17.53
C LEU A 264 -2.27 21.03 -18.22
N LEU A 265 -2.74 19.84 -17.85
CA LEU A 265 -3.98 19.25 -18.35
C LEU A 265 -5.23 19.79 -17.63
N HIS A 266 -5.08 20.64 -16.62
CA HIS A 266 -6.18 21.15 -15.78
C HIS A 266 -7.03 20.04 -15.15
N GLN A 267 -6.40 18.89 -14.80
CA GLN A 267 -7.05 17.75 -14.16
C GLN A 267 -6.68 17.65 -12.68
N PRO A 268 -7.62 17.30 -11.80
CA PRO A 268 -7.25 16.87 -10.46
C PRO A 268 -6.40 15.61 -10.56
N PHE A 269 -5.40 15.48 -9.70
CA PHE A 269 -4.55 14.29 -9.71
C PHE A 269 -4.83 13.35 -8.54
N PHE A 270 -4.63 12.06 -8.79
CA PHE A 270 -4.44 11.04 -7.78
C PHE A 270 -3.02 10.49 -7.92
N LEU A 271 -2.13 10.88 -7.02
CA LEU A 271 -0.78 10.32 -6.93
C LEU A 271 -0.78 9.20 -5.89
N TYR A 272 -0.58 7.98 -6.33
CA TYR A 272 -0.21 6.85 -5.49
C TYR A 272 1.32 6.79 -5.43
N MET A 273 1.88 7.53 -4.45
CA MET A 273 3.32 7.57 -4.16
C MET A 273 3.65 6.40 -3.25
N ALA A 274 3.98 5.28 -3.84
CA ALA A 274 4.25 4.03 -3.14
C ALA A 274 5.74 3.72 -3.20
N HIS A 275 6.49 4.18 -2.22
CA HIS A 275 7.92 3.95 -2.17
C HIS A 275 8.26 2.46 -2.05
N TYR A 276 9.40 2.04 -2.61
CA TYR A 276 10.05 0.78 -2.25
C TYR A 276 10.70 0.86 -0.87
N ALA A 277 11.14 2.06 -0.46
CA ALA A 277 11.63 2.31 0.89
C ALA A 277 10.48 2.06 1.91
N VAL A 278 10.77 1.40 3.02
CA VAL A 278 12.07 1.09 3.58
C VAL A 278 12.38 -0.43 3.50
N HIS A 279 11.83 -1.11 2.51
CA HIS A 279 12.04 -2.54 2.27
C HIS A 279 13.52 -2.83 1.95
N LEU A 280 13.99 -4.03 2.28
CA LEU A 280 15.32 -4.48 1.83
C LEU A 280 15.45 -4.50 0.29
N PRO A 281 16.66 -4.43 -0.30
CA PRO A 281 17.96 -4.45 0.36
C PRO A 281 18.26 -3.13 1.10
N TYR A 282 18.99 -3.22 2.23
CA TYR A 282 19.36 -2.02 2.97
C TYR A 282 20.59 -1.36 2.32
N ASN A 283 20.39 -0.77 1.13
CA ASN A 283 21.39 0.09 0.53
C ASN A 283 21.45 1.41 1.30
N ALA A 284 22.64 1.85 1.63
CA ALA A 284 22.83 3.10 2.36
C ALA A 284 22.67 4.32 1.44
N ASP A 285 21.72 5.18 1.76
CA ASP A 285 21.67 6.50 1.14
C ASP A 285 22.82 7.36 1.68
N GLN A 286 23.79 7.64 0.82
CA GLN A 286 25.04 8.32 1.21
C GLN A 286 24.79 9.75 1.73
N ARG A 287 23.67 10.36 1.41
CA ARG A 287 23.30 11.70 1.90
C ARG A 287 23.03 11.70 3.42
N PHE A 288 22.66 10.55 3.99
CA PHE A 288 22.17 10.46 5.38
C PHE A 288 22.94 9.47 6.24
N VAL A 289 23.61 8.45 5.69
CA VAL A 289 24.11 7.30 6.45
C VAL A 289 25.24 7.65 7.42
N GLN A 290 26.14 8.59 7.04
CA GLN A 290 27.39 8.82 7.78
C GLN A 290 27.13 9.21 9.24
N LYS A 291 26.20 10.10 9.52
CA LYS A 291 25.88 10.54 10.89
C LYS A 291 25.40 9.40 11.80
N TYR A 292 24.72 8.40 11.26
CA TYR A 292 24.32 7.21 12.03
C TYR A 292 25.51 6.29 12.32
N LEU A 293 26.46 6.17 11.37
CA LEU A 293 27.70 5.44 11.60
C LEU A 293 28.55 6.14 12.67
N ASP A 294 28.64 7.46 12.66
CA ASP A 294 29.36 8.26 13.65
C ASP A 294 28.74 8.16 15.05
N GLU A 295 27.43 7.92 15.14
CA GLU A 295 26.70 7.64 16.38
C GLU A 295 26.86 6.17 16.85
N GLY A 296 27.60 5.34 16.12
CA GLY A 296 27.93 3.97 16.50
C GLY A 296 26.89 2.91 16.10
N TYR A 297 25.92 3.23 15.24
CA TYR A 297 25.02 2.22 14.70
C TYR A 297 25.76 1.26 13.76
N THR A 298 25.33 -0.01 13.75
CA THR A 298 25.84 -0.98 12.78
C THR A 298 25.51 -0.56 11.35
N ARG A 299 26.31 -0.98 10.36
CA ARG A 299 26.08 -0.62 8.95
C ARG A 299 24.66 -0.93 8.46
N PRO A 300 24.05 -2.12 8.73
CA PRO A 300 22.68 -2.39 8.33
C PRO A 300 21.65 -1.48 9.01
N GLU A 301 21.85 -1.15 10.30
CA GLU A 301 20.94 -0.25 11.02
C GLU A 301 21.06 1.20 10.55
N ALA A 302 22.29 1.67 10.32
CA ALA A 302 22.56 3.00 9.76
C ALA A 302 21.95 3.14 8.36
N ALA A 303 22.07 2.11 7.51
CA ALA A 303 21.44 2.08 6.19
C ALA A 303 19.90 2.13 6.27
N TYR A 304 19.30 1.41 7.21
CA TYR A 304 17.85 1.48 7.43
C TYR A 304 17.40 2.87 7.93
N CYS A 305 18.14 3.47 8.86
CA CYS A 305 17.89 4.84 9.31
C CYS A 305 17.97 5.84 8.14
N ALA A 306 18.95 5.66 7.25
CA ALA A 306 19.11 6.48 6.06
C ALA A 306 17.96 6.30 5.05
N LEU A 307 17.42 5.08 4.90
CA LEU A 307 16.22 4.81 4.09
C LEU A 307 14.98 5.52 4.66
N ILE A 308 14.79 5.49 5.98
CA ILE A 308 13.71 6.22 6.67
C ILE A 308 13.84 7.73 6.43
N GLU A 309 15.05 8.27 6.56
CA GLU A 309 15.29 9.72 6.38
C GLU A 309 15.12 10.16 4.92
N GLY A 310 15.56 9.33 3.95
CA GLY A 310 15.30 9.57 2.52
C GLY A 310 13.82 9.56 2.18
N MET A 311 13.06 8.65 2.78
CA MET A 311 11.59 8.59 2.65
C MET A 311 10.93 9.84 3.28
N ASP A 312 11.38 10.25 4.46
CA ASP A 312 10.89 11.47 5.13
C ASP A 312 11.18 12.73 4.29
N LYS A 313 12.40 12.82 3.69
CA LYS A 313 12.73 13.88 2.75
C LYS A 313 11.76 13.90 1.56
N SER A 314 11.44 12.75 0.97
CA SER A 314 10.49 12.65 -0.13
C SER A 314 9.11 13.21 0.25
N LEU A 315 8.58 12.86 1.44
CA LEU A 315 7.34 13.46 1.95
C LEU A 315 7.48 14.98 2.05
N GLY A 316 8.60 15.47 2.59
CA GLY A 316 8.91 16.88 2.69
C GLY A 316 8.89 17.59 1.35
N ASP A 317 9.59 17.05 0.36
CA ASP A 317 9.69 17.60 -0.98
C ASP A 317 8.35 17.71 -1.70
N LEU A 318 7.44 16.73 -1.49
CA LEU A 318 6.08 16.79 -2.02
C LEU A 318 5.22 17.84 -1.31
N LEU A 319 5.34 17.96 0.02
CA LEU A 319 4.62 19.00 0.78
C LEU A 319 5.08 20.41 0.38
N ASP A 320 6.37 20.61 0.17
CA ASP A 320 6.94 21.88 -0.28
C ASP A 320 6.53 22.20 -1.71
N TYR A 321 6.55 21.21 -2.61
CA TYR A 321 6.02 21.33 -3.97
C TYR A 321 4.55 21.81 -3.98
N LEU A 322 3.69 21.20 -3.14
CA LEU A 322 2.28 21.61 -3.06
C LEU A 322 2.15 23.07 -2.61
N LYS A 323 2.99 23.51 -1.67
CA LYS A 323 3.02 24.90 -1.19
C LYS A 323 3.50 25.86 -2.27
N GLU A 324 4.61 25.55 -2.94
CA GLU A 324 5.19 26.35 -4.03
C GLU A 324 4.23 26.54 -5.21
N LYS A 325 3.47 25.49 -5.54
CA LYS A 325 2.47 25.52 -6.62
C LYS A 325 1.11 26.08 -6.20
N GLY A 326 0.92 26.46 -4.93
CA GLY A 326 -0.37 26.95 -4.42
C GLY A 326 -1.47 25.87 -4.36
N LEU A 327 -1.09 24.58 -4.32
CA LEU A 327 -2.00 23.43 -4.33
C LEU A 327 -2.33 22.89 -2.94
N GLU A 328 -1.65 23.38 -1.90
CA GLU A 328 -1.72 22.81 -0.55
C GLU A 328 -3.15 22.75 -0.01
N GLN A 329 -3.93 23.83 -0.21
CA GLN A 329 -5.29 23.93 0.31
C GLN A 329 -6.33 23.12 -0.48
N ASN A 330 -5.98 22.63 -1.66
CA ASN A 330 -6.82 21.77 -2.49
C ASN A 330 -6.24 20.36 -2.65
N THR A 331 -5.35 19.93 -1.75
CA THR A 331 -4.74 18.59 -1.82
C THR A 331 -4.91 17.82 -0.51
N ILE A 332 -5.55 16.66 -0.61
CA ILE A 332 -5.60 15.66 0.45
C ILE A 332 -4.29 14.89 0.44
N VAL A 333 -3.66 14.74 1.59
CA VAL A 333 -2.45 13.92 1.75
C VAL A 333 -2.71 12.84 2.78
N VAL A 334 -2.47 11.59 2.39
CA VAL A 334 -2.50 10.41 3.25
C VAL A 334 -1.09 9.86 3.36
N PHE A 335 -0.65 9.56 4.57
CA PHE A 335 0.58 8.80 4.87
C PHE A 335 0.22 7.51 5.56
N MET A 336 0.76 6.36 5.10
CA MET A 336 0.57 5.06 5.75
C MET A 336 1.68 4.08 5.35
N SER A 337 1.97 3.07 6.19
CA SER A 337 2.73 1.86 5.80
C SER A 337 1.79 0.77 5.30
N ASP A 338 2.30 -0.14 4.44
CA ASP A 338 1.50 -1.22 3.86
C ASP A 338 1.45 -2.49 4.72
N ASN A 339 2.40 -2.68 5.61
CA ASN A 339 2.47 -3.71 6.65
C ASN A 339 3.55 -3.35 7.66
N GLY A 340 3.59 -4.04 8.78
CA GLY A 340 4.59 -3.82 9.82
C GLY A 340 6.02 -4.04 9.35
N GLY A 341 6.97 -3.48 10.08
CA GLY A 341 8.39 -3.58 9.80
C GLY A 341 8.87 -5.04 9.81
N PHE A 342 9.88 -5.33 8.99
CA PHE A 342 10.44 -6.67 8.85
C PHE A 342 11.33 -7.02 10.05
N SER A 343 10.78 -7.71 11.05
CA SER A 343 11.42 -8.02 12.33
C SER A 343 12.49 -9.12 12.27
N HIS A 344 12.68 -9.75 11.12
CA HIS A 344 13.62 -10.86 10.93
C HIS A 344 14.80 -10.51 10.03
N ALA A 345 14.86 -9.27 9.55
CA ALA A 345 16.02 -8.81 8.78
C ALA A 345 17.23 -8.64 9.69
N PRO A 346 18.44 -8.91 9.20
CA PRO A 346 19.66 -8.74 9.97
C PRO A 346 20.02 -7.26 10.11
N ARG A 347 19.22 -6.52 10.88
CA ARG A 347 19.56 -5.15 11.27
C ARG A 347 20.56 -5.21 12.41
N GLU A 348 20.17 -5.16 13.65
CA GLU A 348 21.10 -5.24 14.78
C GLU A 348 21.39 -6.67 15.27
N GLY A 349 21.00 -7.70 14.52
CA GLY A 349 21.18 -9.10 14.90
C GLY A 349 20.30 -9.57 16.06
N LYS A 350 19.29 -8.77 16.45
CA LYS A 350 18.31 -9.10 17.50
C LYS A 350 16.95 -9.28 16.88
N ASP A 351 16.34 -10.43 17.11
CA ASP A 351 14.95 -10.68 16.72
C ASP A 351 13.98 -9.80 17.50
N ASN A 352 12.91 -9.35 16.82
CA ASN A 352 11.72 -8.70 17.41
C ASN A 352 11.91 -7.32 18.05
N SER A 353 13.05 -6.64 17.86
CA SER A 353 13.24 -5.28 18.40
C SER A 353 12.69 -4.15 17.50
N GLN A 354 12.50 -4.42 16.21
CA GLN A 354 12.21 -3.38 15.22
C GLN A 354 10.81 -2.77 15.34
N ASN A 355 9.81 -3.54 15.80
CA ASN A 355 8.44 -3.05 15.95
C ASN A 355 8.06 -2.72 17.39
N TYR A 356 9.05 -2.63 18.32
CA TYR A 356 8.77 -2.34 19.71
C TYR A 356 7.89 -1.09 19.89
N PRO A 357 6.84 -1.12 20.74
CA PRO A 357 6.51 -2.15 21.76
C PRO A 357 5.69 -3.34 21.22
N LEU A 358 5.33 -3.35 19.94
CA LEU A 358 4.46 -4.34 19.33
C LEU A 358 5.19 -5.67 19.14
N ARG A 359 4.43 -6.77 19.28
CA ARG A 359 4.96 -8.12 19.12
C ARG A 359 5.12 -8.46 17.65
N ASN A 360 6.26 -9.10 17.28
CA ASN A 360 6.57 -9.62 15.97
C ASN A 360 6.64 -8.50 14.88
N GLY A 361 6.34 -8.80 13.63
CA GLY A 361 6.41 -7.89 12.48
C GLY A 361 5.78 -8.49 11.24
N LYS A 362 6.23 -8.05 10.06
CA LYS A 362 5.75 -8.49 8.75
C LYS A 362 5.50 -10.01 8.71
N GLY A 363 4.36 -10.42 8.16
CA GLY A 363 3.90 -11.81 8.07
C GLY A 363 3.08 -12.26 9.27
N ALA A 364 3.18 -11.63 10.44
CA ALA A 364 2.43 -12.00 11.64
C ALA A 364 1.09 -11.26 11.75
N LEU A 365 0.11 -11.90 12.38
CA LEU A 365 -1.14 -11.24 12.77
C LEU A 365 -1.11 -10.67 14.20
N TYR A 366 0.07 -10.65 14.84
CA TYR A 366 0.31 -9.81 16.02
C TYR A 366 0.38 -8.33 15.61
N GLU A 367 0.21 -7.44 16.58
CA GLU A 367 0.13 -5.99 16.33
C GLU A 367 1.32 -5.49 15.49
N GLY A 368 2.55 -6.00 15.73
CA GLY A 368 3.75 -5.58 15.00
C GLY A 368 3.73 -5.87 13.50
N GLY A 369 2.89 -6.80 13.04
CA GLY A 369 2.79 -7.13 11.61
C GLY A 369 1.66 -6.40 10.87
N ILE A 370 0.69 -5.84 11.59
CA ILE A 370 -0.55 -5.32 11.00
C ILE A 370 -0.93 -3.90 11.43
N ARG A 371 -0.29 -3.34 12.46
CA ARG A 371 -0.58 -1.99 12.97
C ARG A 371 0.43 -1.00 12.43
N GLU A 372 -0.08 0.06 11.77
CA GLU A 372 0.71 0.92 10.90
C GLU A 372 0.68 2.39 11.34
N PRO A 373 1.76 3.15 11.11
CA PRO A 373 1.72 4.60 11.22
C PRO A 373 0.80 5.16 10.12
N MET A 374 -0.14 6.01 10.52
CA MET A 374 -1.10 6.61 9.59
C MET A 374 -1.45 8.04 9.98
N MET A 375 -1.39 8.96 9.01
CA MET A 375 -1.78 10.36 9.15
C MET A 375 -2.56 10.82 7.92
N VAL A 376 -3.55 11.66 8.12
CA VAL A 376 -4.37 12.23 7.02
C VAL A 376 -4.50 13.72 7.22
N ARG A 377 -4.14 14.49 6.19
CA ARG A 377 -4.45 15.91 6.06
C ARG A 377 -5.52 16.09 4.98
N TRP A 378 -6.67 16.59 5.37
CA TRP A 378 -7.73 16.99 4.48
C TRP A 378 -8.08 18.46 4.80
N PRO A 379 -7.56 19.42 4.01
CA PRO A 379 -7.75 20.84 4.29
C PRO A 379 -9.22 21.20 4.47
N GLY A 380 -9.51 22.00 5.50
CA GLY A 380 -10.88 22.41 5.86
C GLY A 380 -11.73 21.33 6.55
N VAL A 381 -11.23 20.07 6.66
CA VAL A 381 -11.98 18.96 7.27
C VAL A 381 -11.26 18.36 8.49
N THR A 382 -9.98 17.94 8.32
CA THR A 382 -9.22 17.36 9.44
C THR A 382 -8.77 18.44 10.41
N LYS A 383 -8.89 18.16 11.71
CA LYS A 383 -8.37 19.04 12.76
C LYS A 383 -6.86 18.86 12.87
N ALA A 384 -6.10 19.94 12.64
CA ALA A 384 -4.65 19.94 12.71
C ALA A 384 -4.14 19.45 14.08
N GLY A 385 -3.11 18.61 14.08
CA GLY A 385 -2.46 18.03 15.26
C GLY A 385 -3.36 17.11 16.10
N SER A 386 -4.52 16.71 15.57
CA SER A 386 -5.45 15.84 16.30
C SER A 386 -5.04 14.35 16.23
N THR A 387 -5.60 13.57 17.13
CA THR A 387 -5.38 12.12 17.19
C THR A 387 -6.72 11.38 17.27
N SER A 388 -6.86 10.33 16.47
CA SER A 388 -7.98 9.37 16.54
C SER A 388 -7.43 7.99 16.92
N ASP A 389 -8.07 7.33 17.89
CA ASP A 389 -7.77 5.95 18.26
C ASP A 389 -8.84 4.96 17.73
N GLN A 390 -9.71 5.43 16.81
CA GLN A 390 -10.67 4.56 16.13
C GLN A 390 -9.95 3.51 15.28
N PRO A 391 -10.22 2.20 15.47
CA PRO A 391 -9.67 1.17 14.60
C PRO A 391 -10.15 1.30 13.15
N VAL A 392 -9.22 1.43 12.22
CA VAL A 392 -9.43 1.51 10.77
C VAL A 392 -8.47 0.55 10.06
N ILE A 393 -8.78 0.17 8.82
CA ILE A 393 -7.97 -0.79 8.07
C ILE A 393 -7.83 -0.34 6.61
N ILE A 394 -6.76 -0.73 5.94
CA ILE A 394 -6.34 -0.23 4.62
C ILE A 394 -7.43 -0.27 3.54
N GLN A 395 -8.28 -1.30 3.48
CA GLN A 395 -9.41 -1.36 2.54
C GLN A 395 -10.47 -0.28 2.77
N ASP A 396 -10.47 0.40 3.91
CA ASP A 396 -11.36 1.51 4.21
C ASP A 396 -11.07 2.73 3.34
N PHE A 397 -9.84 2.84 2.83
CA PHE A 397 -9.47 3.93 1.93
C PHE A 397 -10.22 3.91 0.61
N TYR A 398 -10.61 2.75 0.10
CA TYR A 398 -11.36 2.68 -1.14
C TYR A 398 -12.65 3.52 -1.09
N PRO A 399 -13.63 3.26 -0.20
CA PRO A 399 -14.82 4.11 -0.09
C PRO A 399 -14.50 5.51 0.49
N THR A 400 -13.41 5.67 1.25
CA THR A 400 -13.03 6.96 1.84
C THR A 400 -12.53 7.92 0.77
N LEU A 401 -11.60 7.49 -0.09
CA LEU A 401 -11.03 8.34 -1.13
C LEU A 401 -12.07 8.71 -2.19
N LEU A 402 -12.96 7.78 -2.56
CA LEU A 402 -14.10 8.08 -3.43
C LEU A 402 -15.03 9.13 -2.80
N SER A 403 -15.35 8.99 -1.51
CA SER A 403 -16.12 10.00 -0.75
C SER A 403 -15.41 11.36 -0.71
N MET A 404 -14.10 11.40 -0.45
CA MET A 404 -13.29 12.61 -0.43
C MET A 404 -13.25 13.29 -1.81
N ALA A 405 -13.23 12.50 -2.88
CA ALA A 405 -13.30 12.96 -4.26
C ALA A 405 -14.71 13.41 -4.70
N GLY A 406 -15.70 13.32 -3.81
CA GLY A 406 -17.10 13.64 -4.13
C GLY A 406 -17.81 12.59 -4.99
N ILE A 407 -17.24 11.40 -5.14
CA ILE A 407 -17.77 10.31 -5.97
C ILE A 407 -18.65 9.42 -5.07
N LYS A 408 -19.97 9.57 -5.18
CA LYS A 408 -20.94 8.85 -4.31
C LYS A 408 -21.60 7.67 -5.00
N ASN A 409 -21.97 7.81 -6.26
CA ASN A 409 -22.70 6.80 -7.03
C ASN A 409 -21.73 6.08 -7.97
N TYR A 410 -21.05 5.07 -7.46
CA TYR A 410 -20.15 4.22 -8.26
C TYR A 410 -20.60 2.76 -8.20
N HIS A 411 -20.32 2.03 -9.28
CA HIS A 411 -20.58 0.60 -9.38
C HIS A 411 -19.26 -0.17 -9.37
N THR A 412 -19.25 -1.27 -8.67
CA THR A 412 -18.11 -2.19 -8.62
C THR A 412 -18.56 -3.62 -8.88
N VAL A 413 -17.73 -4.39 -9.57
CA VAL A 413 -18.01 -5.82 -9.79
C VAL A 413 -17.86 -6.65 -8.52
N GLN A 414 -17.06 -6.15 -7.57
CA GLN A 414 -16.81 -6.76 -6.27
C GLN A 414 -17.65 -6.15 -5.15
N LYS A 415 -17.82 -6.91 -4.08
CA LYS A 415 -18.36 -6.40 -2.81
C LYS A 415 -17.29 -5.67 -2.02
N ILE A 416 -17.55 -4.44 -1.63
CA ILE A 416 -16.68 -3.65 -0.77
C ILE A 416 -16.86 -4.07 0.70
N ASP A 417 -15.78 -4.44 1.38
CA ASP A 417 -15.75 -4.72 2.82
C ASP A 417 -15.34 -3.48 3.63
N GLY A 418 -14.56 -2.60 3.03
CA GLY A 418 -14.12 -1.34 3.60
C GLY A 418 -15.28 -0.43 4.01
N LYS A 419 -15.02 0.44 5.00
CA LYS A 419 -15.98 1.43 5.51
C LYS A 419 -15.35 2.81 5.45
N SER A 420 -16.11 3.80 4.96
CA SER A 420 -15.61 5.17 4.89
C SER A 420 -15.16 5.68 6.27
N MET A 421 -13.97 6.25 6.32
CA MET A 421 -13.35 6.88 7.49
C MET A 421 -13.72 8.36 7.64
N VAL A 422 -14.45 8.94 6.68
CA VAL A 422 -14.85 10.37 6.69
C VAL A 422 -15.44 10.81 8.03
N PRO A 423 -16.31 10.02 8.70
CA PRO A 423 -16.83 10.44 10.01
C PRO A 423 -15.75 10.66 11.08
N TYR A 424 -14.63 9.91 11.04
CA TYR A 424 -13.52 10.00 12.00
C TYR A 424 -12.49 11.07 11.59
N LEU A 425 -12.46 11.43 10.32
CA LEU A 425 -11.68 12.57 9.80
C LEU A 425 -12.34 13.91 10.12
N LYS A 426 -13.67 13.96 10.07
CA LYS A 426 -14.46 15.14 10.48
C LYS A 426 -14.47 15.34 12.01
N ASP A 427 -14.51 14.22 12.76
CA ASP A 427 -14.50 14.23 14.22
C ASP A 427 -13.57 13.11 14.72
N PRO A 428 -12.30 13.41 15.10
CA PRO A 428 -11.34 12.43 15.57
C PRO A 428 -11.73 11.76 16.90
N THR A 429 -12.67 12.32 17.64
CA THR A 429 -13.16 11.75 18.91
C THR A 429 -14.24 10.69 18.72
N LYS A 430 -14.82 10.61 17.52
CA LYS A 430 -15.88 9.65 17.20
C LYS A 430 -15.41 8.22 17.29
N LYS A 431 -16.24 7.34 17.87
CA LYS A 431 -15.95 5.91 18.10
C LYS A 431 -17.02 5.00 17.49
N ASN A 432 -16.58 3.83 17.09
CA ASN A 432 -17.45 2.72 16.71
C ASN A 432 -16.90 1.39 17.28
N ASP A 433 -17.24 1.09 18.52
CA ASP A 433 -16.81 -0.14 19.22
C ASP A 433 -17.42 -1.42 18.65
N GLN A 434 -18.45 -1.29 17.79
CA GLN A 434 -19.07 -2.44 17.12
C GLN A 434 -18.33 -2.89 15.88
N ARG A 435 -17.36 -2.08 15.40
CA ARG A 435 -16.56 -2.43 14.23
C ARG A 435 -15.73 -3.68 14.49
N GLU A 436 -15.77 -4.61 13.52
CA GLU A 436 -14.95 -5.81 13.49
C GLU A 436 -13.92 -5.67 12.37
N LEU A 437 -12.63 -5.80 12.69
CA LEU A 437 -11.54 -5.93 11.73
C LEU A 437 -11.13 -7.40 11.68
N VAL A 438 -10.93 -7.94 10.47
CA VAL A 438 -10.65 -9.36 10.27
C VAL A 438 -9.48 -9.53 9.31
N TRP A 439 -8.57 -10.42 9.66
CA TRP A 439 -7.43 -10.84 8.86
C TRP A 439 -7.50 -12.33 8.57
N ASN A 440 -7.01 -12.73 7.41
CA ASN A 440 -6.91 -14.12 6.99
C ASN A 440 -5.59 -14.34 6.26
N PHE A 441 -4.72 -15.14 6.85
CA PHE A 441 -3.43 -15.54 6.30
C PHE A 441 -3.27 -17.05 6.36
N PRO A 442 -3.98 -17.82 5.49
CA PRO A 442 -3.95 -19.29 5.48
C PRO A 442 -2.72 -19.82 4.73
N ASN A 443 -1.59 -19.16 4.86
CA ASN A 443 -0.37 -19.34 4.07
C ASN A 443 0.83 -19.65 4.95
N GLY A 444 1.87 -20.24 4.38
CA GLY A 444 3.18 -20.41 5.02
C GLY A 444 4.07 -19.19 4.78
N TRP A 445 4.54 -18.56 5.85
CA TRP A 445 5.47 -17.44 5.79
C TRP A 445 6.92 -17.93 5.62
N VAL A 446 7.67 -17.28 4.72
CA VAL A 446 9.08 -17.62 4.41
C VAL A 446 10.10 -16.72 5.11
N GLY A 447 9.65 -15.67 5.81
CA GLY A 447 10.53 -14.63 6.37
C GLY A 447 10.95 -14.90 7.81
N GLY A 448 11.99 -15.69 8.05
CA GLY A 448 12.72 -15.76 9.32
C GLY A 448 12.35 -16.88 10.28
N PRO A 449 13.06 -16.99 11.43
CA PRO A 449 13.02 -18.14 12.32
C PRO A 449 11.70 -18.32 13.07
N ASN A 450 10.93 -17.25 13.28
CA ASN A 450 9.63 -17.30 13.96
C ASN A 450 8.44 -17.51 13.00
N SER A 451 8.68 -18.17 11.85
CA SER A 451 7.65 -18.46 10.84
C SER A 451 6.44 -19.23 11.39
N GLN A 452 6.60 -19.97 12.49
CA GLN A 452 5.50 -20.69 13.15
C GLN A 452 4.43 -19.75 13.72
N ASP A 453 4.81 -18.59 14.25
CA ASP A 453 3.90 -17.58 14.78
C ASP A 453 3.36 -16.63 13.69
N CYS A 454 3.86 -16.74 12.48
CA CYS A 454 3.46 -15.95 11.32
C CYS A 454 2.59 -16.70 10.31
N SER A 455 2.53 -18.05 10.39
CA SER A 455 1.90 -18.89 9.37
C SER A 455 0.56 -19.46 9.83
N TRP A 456 -0.34 -19.74 8.87
CA TRP A 456 -1.58 -20.47 9.09
C TRP A 456 -2.46 -19.81 10.16
N THR A 457 -2.73 -18.50 10.00
CA THR A 457 -3.42 -17.72 11.02
C THR A 457 -4.60 -16.93 10.46
N CYS A 458 -5.62 -16.72 11.29
CA CYS A 458 -6.62 -15.70 11.08
C CYS A 458 -6.94 -14.97 12.40
N ALA A 459 -7.43 -13.74 12.33
CA ALA A 459 -7.65 -12.91 13.50
C ALA A 459 -8.88 -12.02 13.37
N ILE A 460 -9.44 -11.64 14.53
CA ILE A 460 -10.47 -10.62 14.64
C ILE A 460 -10.12 -9.63 15.76
N ARG A 461 -10.30 -8.33 15.47
CA ARG A 461 -10.31 -7.28 16.47
C ARG A 461 -11.71 -6.69 16.59
N LYS A 462 -12.21 -6.54 17.83
CA LYS A 462 -13.46 -5.83 18.15
C LYS A 462 -13.25 -5.00 19.43
N GLY A 463 -13.37 -3.68 19.30
CA GLY A 463 -13.00 -2.75 20.37
C GLY A 463 -11.54 -2.97 20.80
N ASN A 464 -11.32 -3.21 22.11
CA ASN A 464 -9.98 -3.47 22.67
C ASN A 464 -9.57 -4.95 22.62
N TRP A 465 -10.45 -5.84 22.19
CA TRP A 465 -10.19 -7.28 22.20
C TRP A 465 -9.73 -7.77 20.84
N LYS A 466 -8.67 -8.57 20.84
CA LYS A 466 -8.15 -9.25 19.67
C LYS A 466 -8.03 -10.74 19.93
N LEU A 467 -8.56 -11.55 19.00
CA LEU A 467 -8.45 -13.01 18.99
C LEU A 467 -7.63 -13.42 17.77
N ILE A 468 -6.60 -14.22 17.98
CA ILE A 468 -5.81 -14.86 16.93
C ILE A 468 -6.07 -16.37 16.99
N TYR A 469 -6.31 -16.98 15.83
CA TYR A 469 -6.44 -18.42 15.66
C TYR A 469 -5.28 -18.96 14.84
N PHE A 470 -4.60 -19.95 15.38
CA PHE A 470 -3.51 -20.68 14.75
C PHE A 470 -4.03 -22.02 14.22
N GLU A 471 -4.27 -22.11 12.93
CA GLU A 471 -4.94 -23.23 12.28
C GLU A 471 -4.19 -24.56 12.43
N LYS A 472 -2.85 -24.52 12.33
CA LYS A 472 -1.97 -25.69 12.48
C LYS A 472 -2.08 -26.36 13.84
N TYR A 473 -2.32 -25.58 14.89
CA TYR A 473 -2.29 -26.05 16.28
C TYR A 473 -3.67 -26.12 16.92
N GLY A 474 -4.72 -25.66 16.25
CA GLY A 474 -6.03 -25.48 16.89
C GLY A 474 -5.97 -24.56 18.11
N ARG A 475 -5.06 -23.55 18.11
CA ARG A 475 -4.79 -22.71 19.27
C ARG A 475 -5.46 -21.34 19.11
N LEU A 476 -6.11 -20.88 20.17
CA LEU A 476 -6.68 -19.53 20.27
C LEU A 476 -5.86 -18.69 21.25
N GLU A 477 -5.59 -17.45 20.86
CA GLU A 477 -4.95 -16.44 21.72
C GLU A 477 -5.84 -15.21 21.80
N LEU A 478 -6.13 -14.75 23.02
CA LEU A 478 -6.99 -13.59 23.28
C LEU A 478 -6.21 -12.52 24.04
N TYR A 479 -6.24 -11.28 23.51
CA TYR A 479 -5.53 -10.14 24.10
C TYR A 479 -6.45 -8.94 24.31
N ASN A 480 -6.20 -8.18 25.38
CA ASN A 480 -6.78 -6.86 25.62
C ASN A 480 -5.75 -5.79 25.24
N LEU A 481 -5.83 -5.27 24.03
CA LEU A 481 -4.83 -4.34 23.48
C LEU A 481 -4.73 -3.00 24.22
N LYS A 482 -5.75 -2.61 25.00
CA LYS A 482 -5.67 -1.42 25.86
C LYS A 482 -4.76 -1.62 27.05
N GLN A 483 -4.67 -2.83 27.58
CA GLN A 483 -3.88 -3.19 28.76
C GLN A 483 -2.57 -3.87 28.41
N ASP A 484 -2.55 -4.57 27.25
CA ASP A 484 -1.43 -5.39 26.80
C ASP A 484 -1.24 -5.22 25.28
N ILE A 485 -0.72 -4.06 24.88
CA ILE A 485 -0.40 -3.78 23.48
C ILE A 485 0.72 -4.68 22.94
N LYS A 486 1.52 -5.25 23.86
CA LYS A 486 2.65 -6.15 23.56
C LYS A 486 2.22 -7.59 23.32
N GLU A 487 0.94 -7.92 23.54
CA GLU A 487 0.37 -9.27 23.36
C GLU A 487 1.18 -10.36 24.11
N GLN A 488 1.53 -10.09 25.36
CA GLN A 488 2.34 -10.97 26.20
C GLN A 488 1.50 -11.94 27.04
N HIS A 489 0.25 -11.58 27.35
CA HIS A 489 -0.61 -12.33 28.27
C HIS A 489 -1.83 -12.88 27.55
N ASN A 490 -1.76 -14.15 27.13
CA ASN A 490 -2.90 -14.82 26.51
C ASN A 490 -4.02 -15.08 27.52
N LEU A 491 -5.16 -14.44 27.33
CA LEU A 491 -6.33 -14.52 28.20
C LEU A 491 -7.38 -15.55 27.73
N ALA A 492 -7.10 -16.37 26.70
CA ALA A 492 -8.09 -17.28 26.13
C ALA A 492 -8.66 -18.26 27.16
N ALA A 493 -7.81 -18.86 28.01
CA ALA A 493 -8.22 -19.75 29.09
C ALA A 493 -8.91 -19.01 30.25
N ALA A 494 -8.45 -17.81 30.59
CA ALA A 494 -9.02 -17.00 31.65
C ALA A 494 -10.37 -16.34 31.32
N ARG A 495 -10.69 -16.24 30.00
CA ARG A 495 -11.92 -15.62 29.49
C ARG A 495 -12.64 -16.51 28.46
N PRO A 496 -13.02 -17.75 28.81
CA PRO A 496 -13.50 -18.75 27.86
C PRO A 496 -14.78 -18.33 27.11
N GLU A 497 -15.70 -17.62 27.76
CA GLU A 497 -16.94 -17.15 27.12
C GLU A 497 -16.66 -16.07 26.06
N LEU A 498 -15.78 -15.12 26.37
CA LEU A 498 -15.39 -14.07 25.42
C LEU A 498 -14.62 -14.68 24.25
N THR A 499 -13.72 -15.63 24.52
CA THR A 499 -12.98 -16.38 23.50
C THR A 499 -13.93 -17.07 22.53
N ARG A 500 -14.89 -17.87 23.04
CA ARG A 500 -15.91 -18.53 22.21
C ARG A 500 -16.77 -17.52 21.43
N LYS A 501 -17.13 -16.40 22.04
CA LYS A 501 -17.90 -15.34 21.39
C LYS A 501 -17.15 -14.73 20.20
N LEU A 502 -15.86 -14.43 20.36
CA LEU A 502 -15.03 -13.87 19.29
C LEU A 502 -14.69 -14.92 18.24
N ALA A 503 -14.46 -16.18 18.60
CA ALA A 503 -14.27 -17.28 17.66
C ALA A 503 -15.48 -17.44 16.72
N ARG A 504 -16.72 -17.46 17.29
CA ARG A 504 -17.96 -17.47 16.47
C ARG A 504 -18.09 -16.24 15.56
N ARG A 505 -17.67 -15.07 16.02
CA ARG A 505 -17.68 -13.85 15.20
C ARG A 505 -16.67 -13.94 14.06
N LEU A 506 -15.45 -14.39 14.35
CA LEU A 506 -14.41 -14.61 13.35
C LEU A 506 -14.86 -15.60 12.28
N THR A 507 -15.38 -16.78 12.65
CA THR A 507 -15.94 -17.77 11.74
C THR A 507 -17.02 -17.17 10.83
N ARG A 508 -17.95 -16.41 11.41
CA ARG A 508 -19.01 -15.77 10.63
C ARG A 508 -18.47 -14.79 9.60
N GLN A 509 -17.45 -13.99 9.96
CA GLN A 509 -16.84 -13.05 9.04
C GLN A 509 -16.03 -13.74 7.94
N LEU A 510 -15.26 -14.79 8.28
CA LEU A 510 -14.53 -15.61 7.30
C LEU A 510 -15.50 -16.23 6.29
N LYS A 511 -16.60 -16.84 6.75
CA LYS A 511 -17.65 -17.40 5.87
C LYS A 511 -18.29 -16.32 4.99
N ARG A 512 -18.59 -15.13 5.55
CA ARG A 512 -19.17 -14.00 4.79
C ARG A 512 -18.22 -13.47 3.70
N GLN A 513 -16.92 -13.55 3.94
CA GLN A 513 -15.89 -13.18 2.97
C GLN A 513 -15.58 -14.29 1.97
N HIS A 514 -16.13 -15.50 2.14
CA HIS A 514 -15.74 -16.71 1.43
C HIS A 514 -14.22 -16.98 1.55
N ALA A 515 -13.66 -16.66 2.71
CA ALA A 515 -12.25 -16.84 3.01
C ALA A 515 -11.90 -18.33 3.02
N GLN A 516 -10.71 -18.63 2.53
CA GLN A 516 -10.18 -19.99 2.54
C GLN A 516 -9.41 -20.23 3.84
N MET A 517 -9.54 -21.44 4.37
CA MET A 517 -8.70 -21.96 5.46
C MET A 517 -7.56 -22.76 4.84
N SER A 518 -6.43 -22.89 5.55
CA SER A 518 -5.32 -23.74 5.12
C SER A 518 -5.74 -25.21 5.04
N ILE A 519 -4.98 -26.03 4.33
CA ILE A 519 -5.29 -27.44 4.11
C ILE A 519 -4.41 -28.31 5.00
N VAL A 520 -5.04 -29.20 5.77
CA VAL A 520 -4.34 -30.24 6.56
C VAL A 520 -3.91 -31.37 5.62
N LYS A 521 -2.60 -31.58 5.46
CA LYS A 521 -2.05 -32.54 4.47
C LYS A 521 -2.49 -33.97 4.67
N SER A 522 -2.57 -34.43 5.92
CA SER A 522 -2.96 -35.83 6.26
C SER A 522 -4.39 -36.18 5.85
N THR A 523 -5.29 -35.19 5.81
CA THR A 523 -6.70 -35.39 5.48
C THR A 523 -7.09 -34.84 4.12
N GLY A 524 -6.28 -33.94 3.55
CA GLY A 524 -6.63 -33.18 2.35
C GLY A 524 -7.77 -32.17 2.55
N LYS A 525 -8.27 -31.97 3.78
CA LYS A 525 -9.39 -31.10 4.10
C LYS A 525 -8.91 -29.75 4.64
N ALA A 526 -9.76 -28.74 4.51
CA ALA A 526 -9.55 -27.44 5.13
C ALA A 526 -9.46 -27.57 6.66
N ALA A 527 -8.61 -26.77 7.28
CA ALA A 527 -8.53 -26.65 8.73
C ALA A 527 -9.89 -26.23 9.31
N PRO A 528 -10.23 -26.68 10.53
CA PRO A 528 -11.47 -26.29 11.20
C PRO A 528 -11.58 -24.77 11.36
N TYR A 529 -12.78 -24.24 11.37
CA TYR A 529 -13.03 -22.85 11.74
C TYR A 529 -12.76 -22.61 13.23
N PRO A 530 -12.46 -21.35 13.65
CA PRO A 530 -12.12 -21.03 15.04
C PRO A 530 -13.17 -21.44 16.09
N ASP A 531 -14.44 -21.56 15.73
CA ASP A 531 -15.54 -21.90 16.63
C ASP A 531 -15.83 -23.42 16.71
N ALA A 532 -15.05 -24.22 16.00
CA ALA A 532 -15.14 -25.69 16.07
C ALA A 532 -14.25 -26.29 17.18
N LEU A 533 -13.54 -25.44 17.97
CA LEU A 533 -12.68 -25.83 19.09
C LEU A 533 -13.43 -25.88 20.40
#